data_ac4faadd218c27d737da243d69fac529
#
_entry.id   ac4faadd218c27d737da243d69fac529
#
_cell.length_a   1.000
_cell.length_b   1.000
_cell.length_c   1.000
_cell.angle_alpha   90.00
_cell.angle_beta   90.00
_cell.angle_gamma   90.00
#
_symmetry.space_group_name_H-M   'P 1'
#
loop_
_entity.id
_entity.type
_entity.pdbx_description
1 polymer ?
#
loop_
_entity_poly.entity_id
_entity_poly.type
_entity_poly.pdbx_seq_one_letter_code
_entity_poly.pdbx_strand_id
1 'polypeptide(L)'
;MIVVKYNGGIGNQLFQYAFSLYCKQYCSTVYADTAEYRRKTIHGGFLLETLIPTWATEFPTISEEASQRWNTLSLADRVSNKLLHHFGKHYFEAYFSNTEQIVSFLSDHKNSYLEGYWQNIQIVQPVLVKLQESIVPPKKIIV
;
A
#
# COMPACT_ATOMS: atom_id res chain seq x y z
N MET A 1 1.51 -13.17 3.12
CA MET A 1 2.02 -12.10 2.23
C MET A 1 0.95 -11.04 2.10
N ILE A 2 1.30 -9.80 2.38
CA ILE A 2 0.44 -8.64 2.12
C ILE A 2 1.06 -7.86 0.96
N VAL A 3 0.24 -7.46 -0.01
CA VAL A 3 0.63 -6.58 -1.10
C VAL A 3 -0.16 -5.28 -0.97
N VAL A 4 0.52 -4.15 -0.91
CA VAL A 4 -0.10 -2.82 -0.91
C VAL A 4 0.08 -2.19 -2.29
N LYS A 5 -1.02 -1.79 -2.91
CA LYS A 5 -1.01 -1.06 -4.18
C LYS A 5 -0.64 0.41 -3.94
N TYR A 6 0.33 0.88 -4.70
CA TYR A 6 0.71 2.29 -4.75
C TYR A 6 0.15 2.94 -6.00
N ASN A 7 -0.58 4.03 -5.81
CA ASN A 7 -1.17 4.81 -6.89
C ASN A 7 -1.34 6.28 -6.50
N GLY A 8 -1.63 7.15 -7.45
CA GLY A 8 -1.83 8.56 -7.22
C GLY A 8 -0.53 9.36 -7.05
N GLY A 9 -0.66 10.62 -6.62
CA GLY A 9 0.47 11.53 -6.41
C GLY A 9 1.24 11.25 -5.13
N ILE A 10 2.32 12.03 -4.90
CA ILE A 10 3.25 11.81 -3.78
C ILE A 10 2.58 11.81 -2.41
N GLY A 11 1.55 12.63 -2.18
CA GLY A 11 0.80 12.61 -0.92
C GLY A 11 0.13 11.27 -0.67
N ASN A 12 -0.51 10.68 -1.68
CA ASN A 12 -1.11 9.36 -1.59
C ASN A 12 -0.05 8.28 -1.37
N GLN A 13 1.09 8.38 -2.08
CA GLN A 13 2.21 7.45 -1.91
C GLN A 13 2.76 7.46 -0.48
N LEU A 14 2.80 8.62 0.18
CA LEU A 14 3.22 8.74 1.59
C LEU A 14 2.22 8.06 2.54
N PHE A 15 0.92 8.22 2.31
CA PHE A 15 -0.10 7.49 3.10
C PHE A 15 -0.03 5.98 2.88
N GLN A 16 0.18 5.54 1.66
CA GLN A 16 0.35 4.11 1.32
C GLN A 16 1.63 3.54 1.94
N TYR A 17 2.70 4.33 2.02
CA TYR A 17 3.91 3.94 2.73
C TYR A 17 3.67 3.82 4.25
N ALA A 18 3.00 4.80 4.85
CA ALA A 18 2.62 4.72 6.26
C ALA A 18 1.76 3.47 6.54
N PHE A 19 0.81 3.17 5.65
CA PHE A 19 0.01 1.96 5.75
C PHE A 19 0.85 0.68 5.59
N SER A 20 1.82 0.66 4.69
CA SER A 20 2.75 -0.47 4.54
C SER A 20 3.59 -0.69 5.81
N LEU A 21 4.06 0.39 6.45
CA LEU A 21 4.73 0.32 7.76
C LEU A 21 3.79 -0.21 8.84
N TYR A 22 2.54 0.21 8.81
CA TYR A 22 1.51 -0.29 9.74
C TYR A 22 1.26 -1.79 9.54
N CYS A 23 1.12 -2.25 8.29
CA CYS A 23 0.97 -3.67 7.97
C CYS A 23 2.15 -4.53 8.48
N LYS A 24 3.37 -3.98 8.50
CA LYS A 24 4.54 -4.69 9.02
C LYS A 24 4.45 -5.03 10.51
N GLN A 25 3.60 -4.38 11.26
CA GLN A 25 3.35 -4.73 12.66
C GLN A 25 2.61 -6.07 12.80
N TYR A 26 1.89 -6.49 11.75
CA TYR A 26 1.08 -7.71 11.72
C TYR A 26 1.64 -8.79 10.80
N CYS A 27 2.46 -8.41 9.83
CA CYS A 27 3.01 -9.33 8.85
C CYS A 27 4.46 -8.97 8.54
N SER A 28 5.38 -9.94 8.68
CA SER A 28 6.81 -9.75 8.43
C SER A 28 7.14 -9.39 6.98
N THR A 29 6.30 -9.84 6.02
CA THR A 29 6.55 -9.65 4.60
C THR A 29 5.42 -8.85 3.95
N VAL A 30 5.71 -7.58 3.65
CA VAL A 30 4.83 -6.66 2.95
C VAL A 30 5.48 -6.27 1.63
N TYR A 31 4.77 -6.49 0.53
CA TYR A 31 5.20 -6.14 -0.82
C TYR A 31 4.47 -4.90 -1.31
N ALA A 32 5.10 -4.19 -2.24
CA ALA A 32 4.51 -3.07 -2.93
C ALA A 32 4.14 -3.43 -4.38
N ASP A 33 2.99 -2.98 -4.85
CA ASP A 33 2.66 -2.96 -6.28
C ASP A 33 2.74 -1.53 -6.81
N THR A 34 3.73 -1.27 -7.64
CA THR A 34 3.96 0.01 -8.33
C THR A 34 3.76 -0.08 -9.83
N ALA A 35 3.15 -1.16 -10.32
CA ALA A 35 3.02 -1.44 -11.76
C ALA A 35 2.26 -0.35 -12.51
N GLU A 36 1.32 0.33 -11.87
CA GLU A 36 0.56 1.41 -12.50
C GLU A 36 1.46 2.54 -12.99
N TYR A 37 2.52 2.90 -12.23
CA TYR A 37 3.46 3.94 -12.62
C TYR A 37 4.36 3.55 -13.79
N ARG A 38 4.59 2.26 -14.01
CA ARG A 38 5.32 1.75 -15.17
C ARG A 38 4.47 1.79 -16.44
N ARG A 39 3.16 1.58 -16.30
CA ARG A 39 2.22 1.55 -17.43
C ARG A 39 1.76 2.95 -17.86
N LYS A 40 1.68 3.88 -16.94
CA LYS A 40 1.16 5.23 -17.18
C LYS A 40 2.02 6.26 -16.46
N THR A 41 2.45 7.30 -17.16
CA THR A 41 3.07 8.47 -16.52
C THR A 41 1.97 9.35 -15.93
N ILE A 42 1.52 9.01 -14.72
CA ILE A 42 0.47 9.74 -14.00
C ILE A 42 1.12 10.43 -12.79
N HIS A 43 0.68 11.64 -12.47
CA HIS A 43 1.08 12.37 -11.27
C HIS A 43 2.60 12.52 -11.05
N GLY A 44 3.39 12.59 -12.13
CA GLY A 44 4.86 12.69 -12.04
C GLY A 44 5.58 11.37 -11.76
N GLY A 45 4.85 10.24 -11.76
CA GLY A 45 5.42 8.90 -11.55
C GLY A 45 5.55 8.51 -10.09
N PHE A 46 6.35 7.46 -9.84
CA PHE A 46 6.63 7.00 -8.49
C PHE A 46 7.78 7.81 -7.90
N LEU A 47 7.47 8.67 -6.94
CA LEU A 47 8.40 9.65 -6.37
C LEU A 47 8.92 9.26 -4.98
N LEU A 48 8.35 8.22 -4.39
CA LEU A 48 8.64 7.85 -3.01
C LEU A 48 10.11 7.47 -2.80
N GLU A 49 10.74 6.79 -3.76
CA GLU A 49 12.15 6.42 -3.70
C GLU A 49 13.10 7.63 -3.61
N THR A 50 12.67 8.78 -4.16
CA THR A 50 13.44 10.03 -4.06
C THR A 50 13.37 10.63 -2.65
N LEU A 51 12.21 10.51 -1.99
CA LEU A 51 11.99 11.01 -0.64
C LEU A 51 12.47 10.04 0.44
N ILE A 52 12.36 8.75 0.18
CA ILE A 52 12.66 7.66 1.11
C ILE A 52 13.57 6.65 0.39
N PRO A 53 14.89 6.89 0.36
CA PRO A 53 15.83 6.03 -0.37
C PRO A 53 15.84 4.57 0.10
N THR A 54 15.44 4.31 1.34
CA THR A 54 15.37 2.95 1.91
C THR A 54 14.11 2.20 1.51
N TRP A 55 13.14 2.86 0.86
CA TRP A 55 11.83 2.28 0.55
C TRP A 55 11.93 0.97 -0.23
N ALA A 56 12.71 0.92 -1.30
CA ALA A 56 12.85 -0.27 -2.15
C ALA A 56 13.47 -1.47 -1.40
N THR A 57 14.30 -1.20 -0.40
CA THR A 57 14.87 -2.24 0.47
C THR A 57 13.86 -2.73 1.50
N GLU A 58 13.00 -1.84 2.00
CA GLU A 58 11.99 -2.17 3.00
C GLU A 58 10.78 -2.89 2.41
N PHE A 59 10.39 -2.54 1.18
CA PHE A 59 9.19 -3.04 0.51
C PHE A 59 9.54 -3.54 -0.89
N PRO A 60 9.89 -4.82 -1.05
CA PRO A 60 10.13 -5.39 -2.36
C PRO A 60 8.87 -5.30 -3.22
N THR A 61 9.05 -4.99 -4.50
CA THR A 61 7.96 -4.88 -5.47
C THR A 61 7.58 -6.23 -6.04
N ILE A 62 6.30 -6.41 -6.33
CA ILE A 62 5.83 -7.57 -7.09
C ILE A 62 6.10 -7.39 -8.60
N SER A 63 6.16 -8.51 -9.33
CA SER A 63 6.32 -8.48 -10.79
C SER A 63 5.07 -7.93 -11.49
N GLU A 64 5.24 -7.54 -12.75
CA GLU A 64 4.14 -7.08 -13.61
C GLU A 64 3.06 -8.16 -13.76
N GLU A 65 3.48 -9.42 -13.96
CA GLU A 65 2.58 -10.56 -14.10
C GLU A 65 1.79 -10.82 -12.81
N ALA A 66 2.45 -10.68 -11.65
CA ALA A 66 1.77 -10.80 -10.37
C ALA A 66 0.75 -9.67 -10.16
N SER A 67 1.11 -8.43 -10.51
CA SER A 67 0.19 -7.29 -10.46
C SER A 67 -1.03 -7.50 -11.36
N GLN A 68 -0.81 -7.99 -12.60
CA GLN A 68 -1.90 -8.29 -13.52
C GLN A 68 -2.84 -9.37 -12.99
N ARG A 69 -2.31 -10.43 -12.36
CA ARG A 69 -3.13 -11.49 -11.75
C ARG A 69 -4.05 -10.94 -10.67
N TRP A 70 -3.52 -10.09 -9.78
CA TRP A 70 -4.32 -9.46 -8.73
C TRP A 70 -5.43 -8.58 -9.31
N ASN A 71 -5.13 -7.81 -10.35
CA ASN A 71 -6.07 -6.89 -10.98
C ASN A 71 -7.13 -7.61 -11.85
N THR A 72 -6.81 -8.75 -12.47
CA THR A 72 -7.78 -9.56 -13.26
C THR A 72 -8.76 -10.31 -12.37
N LEU A 73 -8.33 -10.80 -11.22
CA LEU A 73 -9.22 -11.42 -10.24
C LEU A 73 -10.28 -10.44 -9.69
N SER A 74 -9.99 -9.14 -9.76
CA SER A 74 -10.83 -8.10 -9.16
C SER A 74 -12.22 -7.94 -9.79
N LEU A 75 -12.45 -8.30 -11.04
CA LEU A 75 -13.77 -8.14 -11.69
C LEU A 75 -14.72 -9.27 -11.31
N ALA A 76 -14.27 -10.51 -11.29
CA ALA A 76 -15.08 -11.64 -10.81
C ALA A 76 -15.26 -11.61 -9.29
N ASP A 77 -14.21 -11.20 -8.56
CA ASP A 77 -14.21 -11.11 -7.10
C ASP A 77 -15.00 -9.91 -6.56
N ARG A 78 -15.16 -8.81 -7.32
CA ARG A 78 -16.04 -7.69 -6.93
C ARG A 78 -17.49 -8.11 -6.75
N VAL A 79 -17.96 -9.05 -7.52
CA VAL A 79 -19.33 -9.59 -7.42
C VAL A 79 -19.41 -10.65 -6.32
N SER A 80 -18.40 -11.51 -6.19
CA SER A 80 -18.38 -12.59 -5.19
C SER A 80 -17.93 -12.11 -3.80
N ASN A 81 -17.08 -11.07 -3.68
CA ASN A 81 -16.64 -10.52 -2.38
C ASN A 81 -17.77 -9.86 -1.57
N LYS A 82 -18.83 -9.36 -2.23
CA LYS A 82 -20.06 -8.95 -1.52
C LYS A 82 -20.79 -10.11 -0.85
N LEU A 83 -20.59 -11.32 -1.34
CA LEU A 83 -21.29 -12.54 -0.89
C LEU A 83 -20.37 -13.50 -0.11
N LEU A 84 -19.05 -13.45 -0.32
CA LEU A 84 -18.07 -14.40 0.21
C LEU A 84 -16.87 -13.69 0.81
N HIS A 85 -17.07 -12.95 1.91
CA HIS A 85 -16.00 -12.27 2.69
C HIS A 85 -14.83 -13.19 3.10
N HIS A 86 -14.89 -14.48 2.84
CA HIS A 86 -13.91 -15.46 3.31
C HIS A 86 -12.91 -15.93 2.25
N PHE A 87 -13.07 -15.62 0.97
CA PHE A 87 -12.25 -16.15 -0.12
C PHE A 87 -11.62 -15.09 -1.05
N GLY A 88 -12.01 -13.84 -0.92
CA GLY A 88 -11.41 -12.75 -1.69
C GLY A 88 -10.00 -12.46 -1.21
N LYS A 89 -9.09 -12.27 -2.16
CA LYS A 89 -7.68 -11.91 -1.90
C LYS A 89 -7.40 -10.43 -2.18
N HIS A 90 -8.32 -9.72 -2.81
CA HIS A 90 -8.24 -8.31 -3.15
C HIS A 90 -9.26 -7.52 -2.32
N TYR A 91 -8.75 -6.59 -1.52
CA TYR A 91 -9.56 -5.78 -0.61
C TYR A 91 -9.35 -4.30 -0.86
N PHE A 92 -10.44 -3.55 -0.91
CA PHE A 92 -10.41 -2.09 -1.03
C PHE A 92 -10.55 -1.45 0.35
N GLU A 93 -9.89 -0.31 0.54
CA GLU A 93 -10.02 0.49 1.78
C GLU A 93 -11.49 0.72 2.16
N ALA A 94 -12.35 0.97 1.16
CA ALA A 94 -13.78 1.19 1.35
C ALA A 94 -14.55 0.00 1.97
N TYR A 95 -13.94 -1.18 2.05
CA TYR A 95 -14.56 -2.34 2.72
C TYR A 95 -14.41 -2.31 4.25
N PHE A 96 -13.57 -1.43 4.77
CA PHE A 96 -13.32 -1.27 6.19
C PHE A 96 -14.04 -0.04 6.70
N SER A 97 -14.90 -0.21 7.70
CA SER A 97 -15.67 0.89 8.29
C SER A 97 -14.87 1.66 9.35
N ASN A 98 -13.86 1.01 9.95
CA ASN A 98 -13.03 1.60 11.00
C ASN A 98 -11.67 0.87 11.10
N THR A 99 -10.79 1.41 11.92
CA THR A 99 -9.43 0.86 12.10
C THR A 99 -9.43 -0.49 12.79
N GLU A 100 -10.38 -0.76 13.69
CA GLU A 100 -10.49 -2.05 14.39
C GLU A 100 -10.74 -3.18 13.38
N GLN A 101 -11.54 -2.95 12.36
CA GLN A 101 -11.75 -3.93 11.27
C GLN A 101 -10.48 -4.17 10.48
N ILE A 102 -9.68 -3.14 10.21
CA ILE A 102 -8.38 -3.27 9.54
C ILE A 102 -7.42 -4.11 10.40
N VAL A 103 -7.34 -3.83 11.70
CA VAL A 103 -6.49 -4.58 12.64
C VAL A 103 -6.90 -6.05 12.70
N SER A 104 -8.19 -6.33 12.86
CA SER A 104 -8.71 -7.69 12.87
C SER A 104 -8.38 -8.41 11.56
N PHE A 105 -8.59 -7.75 10.42
CA PHE A 105 -8.26 -8.28 9.12
C PHE A 105 -6.77 -8.60 8.97
N LEU A 106 -5.87 -7.66 9.34
CA LEU A 106 -4.42 -7.85 9.24
C LEU A 106 -3.92 -8.96 10.17
N SER A 107 -4.57 -9.17 11.30
CA SER A 107 -4.23 -10.24 12.25
C SER A 107 -4.59 -11.62 11.71
N ASP A 108 -5.68 -11.73 10.95
CA ASP A 108 -6.24 -13.01 10.50
C ASP A 108 -5.87 -13.37 9.06
N HIS A 109 -5.63 -12.38 8.19
CA HIS A 109 -5.49 -12.56 6.74
C HIS A 109 -4.06 -12.27 6.26
N LYS A 110 -3.33 -13.35 5.92
CA LYS A 110 -1.90 -13.26 5.56
C LYS A 110 -1.64 -13.12 4.05
N ASN A 111 -2.60 -13.46 3.18
CA ASN A 111 -2.44 -13.41 1.73
C ASN A 111 -3.47 -12.47 1.11
N SER A 112 -3.13 -11.19 1.04
CA SER A 112 -4.08 -10.16 0.65
C SER A 112 -3.44 -9.09 -0.21
N TYR A 113 -4.19 -8.60 -1.18
CA TYR A 113 -3.87 -7.43 -1.99
C TYR A 113 -4.76 -6.27 -1.54
N LEU A 114 -4.14 -5.18 -1.08
CA LEU A 114 -4.82 -4.06 -0.44
C LEU A 114 -4.71 -2.81 -1.32
N GLU A 115 -5.87 -2.26 -1.70
CA GLU A 115 -5.98 -1.10 -2.56
C GLU A 115 -6.74 0.03 -1.86
N GLY A 116 -6.11 1.20 -1.76
CA GLY A 116 -6.68 2.40 -1.15
C GLY A 116 -5.65 3.50 -1.01
N TYR A 117 -6.09 4.64 -0.49
CA TYR A 117 -5.18 5.75 -0.15
C TYR A 117 -4.76 5.72 1.32
N TRP A 118 -5.54 5.08 2.18
CA TRP A 118 -5.26 4.87 3.61
C TRP A 118 -5.01 6.19 4.38
N GLN A 119 -5.73 7.24 4.02
CA GLN A 119 -5.64 8.57 4.60
C GLN A 119 -6.34 8.62 5.97
N ASN A 120 -5.82 7.84 6.91
CA ASN A 120 -6.40 7.68 8.24
C ASN A 120 -5.34 7.95 9.31
N ILE A 121 -5.61 8.92 10.18
CA ILE A 121 -4.68 9.32 11.24
C ILE A 121 -4.39 8.17 12.23
N GLN A 122 -5.34 7.29 12.49
CA GLN A 122 -5.15 6.14 13.38
C GLN A 122 -4.19 5.10 12.81
N ILE A 123 -4.01 5.09 11.47
CA ILE A 123 -3.01 4.26 10.79
C ILE A 123 -1.65 4.95 10.80
N VAL A 124 -1.63 6.26 10.53
CA VAL A 124 -0.38 7.03 10.40
C VAL A 124 0.29 7.27 11.74
N GLN A 125 -0.48 7.61 12.78
CA GLN A 125 0.06 8.00 14.08
C GLN A 125 0.99 6.96 14.72
N PRO A 126 0.69 5.64 14.72
CA PRO A 126 1.58 4.63 15.28
C PRO A 126 2.93 4.49 14.55
N VAL A 127 3.01 4.92 13.29
CA VAL A 127 4.21 4.81 12.44
C VAL A 127 4.85 6.17 12.12
N LEU A 128 4.32 7.25 12.68
CA LEU A 128 4.71 8.63 12.33
C LEU A 128 6.20 8.90 12.56
N VAL A 129 6.76 8.43 13.67
CA VAL A 129 8.18 8.63 14.00
C VAL A 129 9.05 7.96 12.93
N LYS A 130 8.77 6.72 12.60
CA LYS A 130 9.51 5.99 11.57
C LYS A 130 9.34 6.63 10.19
N LEU A 131 8.14 7.11 9.87
CA LEU A 131 7.88 7.83 8.62
C LEU A 131 8.75 9.10 8.54
N GLN A 132 8.81 9.89 9.61
CA GLN A 132 9.61 11.13 9.66
C GLN A 132 11.12 10.86 9.55
N GLU A 133 11.61 9.81 10.23
CA GLU A 133 13.01 9.40 10.15
C GLU A 133 13.43 8.90 8.78
N SER A 134 12.48 8.33 8.02
CA SER A 134 12.73 7.78 6.68
C SER A 134 12.80 8.85 5.60
N ILE A 135 12.16 10.01 5.79
CA ILE A 135 12.13 11.08 4.79
C ILE A 135 13.45 11.84 4.78
N VAL A 136 14.10 11.86 3.63
CA VAL A 136 15.29 12.69 3.40
C VAL A 136 14.84 14.06 2.87
N PRO A 137 15.14 15.17 3.57
CA PRO A 137 14.80 16.49 3.08
C PRO A 137 15.44 16.73 1.70
N PRO A 138 14.73 17.37 0.75
CA PRO A 138 15.33 17.73 -0.51
C PRO A 138 16.55 18.61 -0.26
N LYS A 139 17.68 18.30 -0.92
CA LYS A 139 18.89 19.15 -0.83
C LYS A 139 18.48 20.56 -1.24
N LYS A 140 18.73 21.55 -0.37
CA LYS A 140 18.56 22.96 -0.74
C LYS A 140 19.39 23.21 -1.99
N ILE A 141 18.74 23.49 -3.10
CA ILE A 141 19.42 24.08 -4.25
C ILE A 141 19.74 25.48 -3.83
N ILE A 142 21.01 25.73 -3.49
CA ILE A 142 21.51 27.09 -3.29
C ILE A 142 21.65 27.65 -4.70
N VAL A 143 20.72 28.52 -5.06
CA VAL A 143 20.77 29.30 -6.31
C VAL A 143 21.66 30.50 -6.07
#